data_eb0de80e4866b9e3e7c85aa5b7a7e899
#
_entry.id   eb0de80e4866b9e3e7c85aa5b7a7e899
#
_cell.length_a   1.000
_cell.length_b   1.000
_cell.length_c   1.000
_cell.angle_alpha   90.00
_cell.angle_beta   90.00
_cell.angle_gamma   90.00
#
_symmetry.space_group_name_H-M   'P 1'
#
loop_
_entity.id
_entity.type
_entity.pdbx_description
1 polymer ?
#
loop_
_entity_poly.entity_id
_entity_poly.type
_entity_poly.pdbx_seq_one_letter_code
_entity_poly.pdbx_strand_id
1 'polypeptide(L)'
;LAVYYDPAHRYNIDRMHAAMKASLEYFTTQFSPFQFRQARILEFPDYASFAQSFANTIPYSEGIGFVADYRDPEKIDMVTYVTAHEVGHQWWGHQVISADQQGGTFIVESLAQYSALMVMEQMYGPEQIRKFLKFELDRYLRSRGGEVLEELPLMRVEDQPYVYYQKGALALYLLKDQ
;
A
#
# COMPACT_ATOMS: atom_id res chain seq x y z
N LEU A 1 -5.63 -12.28 -13.34
CA LEU A 1 -5.54 -12.05 -11.90
C LEU A 1 -5.95 -13.30 -11.17
N ALA A 2 -5.28 -13.64 -10.07
CA ALA A 2 -5.62 -14.80 -9.26
C ALA A 2 -5.41 -14.50 -7.76
N VAL A 3 -6.27 -15.09 -6.93
CA VAL A 3 -6.12 -15.11 -5.46
C VAL A 3 -6.17 -16.57 -5.03
N TYR A 4 -5.10 -17.03 -4.41
CA TYR A 4 -4.98 -18.38 -3.84
C TYR A 4 -5.16 -18.28 -2.34
N TYR A 5 -6.13 -19.01 -1.80
CA TYR A 5 -6.57 -18.86 -0.42
C TYR A 5 -7.13 -20.16 0.17
N ASP A 6 -7.17 -20.25 1.50
CA ASP A 6 -7.87 -21.33 2.18
C ASP A 6 -9.39 -21.21 1.93
N PRO A 7 -10.08 -22.26 1.48
CA PRO A 7 -11.53 -22.21 1.23
C PRO A 7 -12.39 -21.72 2.40
N ALA A 8 -11.89 -21.79 3.64
CA ALA A 8 -12.55 -21.23 4.82
C ALA A 8 -12.43 -19.70 4.93
N HIS A 9 -11.51 -19.06 4.21
CA HIS A 9 -11.15 -17.63 4.36
C HIS A 9 -11.65 -16.77 3.18
N ARG A 10 -12.94 -16.92 2.79
CA ARG A 10 -13.51 -16.29 1.58
C ARG A 10 -13.91 -14.82 1.75
N TYR A 11 -13.77 -14.23 2.93
CA TYR A 11 -14.44 -12.97 3.30
C TYR A 11 -14.06 -11.76 2.44
N ASN A 12 -12.80 -11.65 2.03
CA ASN A 12 -12.28 -10.48 1.32
C ASN A 12 -11.76 -10.78 -0.10
N ILE A 13 -12.04 -11.95 -0.66
CA ILE A 13 -11.51 -12.36 -1.98
C ILE A 13 -11.97 -11.42 -3.09
N ASP A 14 -13.27 -11.11 -3.15
CA ASP A 14 -13.81 -10.19 -4.16
C ASP A 14 -13.22 -8.78 -4.01
N ARG A 15 -12.99 -8.34 -2.77
CA ARG A 15 -12.37 -7.06 -2.44
C ARG A 15 -10.93 -7.00 -2.94
N MET A 16 -10.11 -8.03 -2.65
CA MET A 16 -8.73 -8.15 -3.14
C MET A 16 -8.68 -8.17 -4.67
N HIS A 17 -9.57 -8.93 -5.30
CA HIS A 17 -9.63 -9.01 -6.75
C HIS A 17 -9.99 -7.67 -7.39
N ALA A 18 -10.99 -6.96 -6.84
CA ALA A 18 -11.37 -5.62 -7.27
C ALA A 18 -10.23 -4.61 -7.08
N ALA A 19 -9.55 -4.66 -5.93
CA ALA A 19 -8.40 -3.81 -5.64
C ALA A 19 -7.24 -4.04 -6.61
N MET A 20 -6.86 -5.30 -6.88
CA MET A 20 -5.83 -5.61 -7.88
C MET A 20 -6.19 -5.07 -9.26
N LYS A 21 -7.44 -5.26 -9.68
CA LYS A 21 -7.91 -4.79 -11.00
C LYS A 21 -7.81 -3.27 -11.08
N ALA A 22 -8.39 -2.54 -10.13
CA ALA A 22 -8.39 -1.08 -10.10
C ALA A 22 -6.97 -0.52 -10.07
N SER A 23 -6.08 -1.12 -9.26
CA SER A 23 -4.68 -0.71 -9.16
C SER A 23 -3.93 -0.91 -10.47
N LEU A 24 -4.06 -2.07 -11.10
CA LEU A 24 -3.40 -2.35 -12.38
C LEU A 24 -3.91 -1.43 -13.51
N GLU A 25 -5.21 -1.17 -13.57
CA GLU A 25 -5.79 -0.25 -14.55
C GLU A 25 -5.27 1.18 -14.33
N TYR A 26 -5.29 1.65 -13.10
CA TYR A 26 -4.80 2.98 -12.75
C TYR A 26 -3.31 3.15 -13.03
N PHE A 27 -2.47 2.25 -12.52
CA PHE A 27 -1.02 2.37 -12.66
C PHE A 27 -0.54 2.18 -14.10
N THR A 28 -1.19 1.28 -14.85
CA THR A 28 -0.89 1.12 -16.28
C THR A 28 -1.19 2.40 -17.06
N THR A 29 -2.25 3.11 -16.68
CA THR A 29 -2.64 4.36 -17.34
C THR A 29 -1.77 5.53 -16.92
N GLN A 30 -1.42 5.63 -15.64
CA GLN A 30 -0.72 6.78 -15.08
C GLN A 30 0.81 6.69 -15.20
N PHE A 31 1.37 5.49 -15.19
CA PHE A 31 2.82 5.29 -15.15
C PHE A 31 3.36 4.62 -16.42
N SER A 32 3.13 3.32 -16.56
CA SER A 32 3.66 2.53 -17.67
C SER A 32 2.93 1.18 -17.78
N PRO A 33 3.03 0.46 -18.90
CA PRO A 33 2.47 -0.88 -19.01
C PRO A 33 2.95 -1.82 -17.92
N PHE A 34 2.02 -2.63 -17.39
CA PHE A 34 2.36 -3.70 -16.46
C PHE A 34 3.28 -4.72 -17.14
N GLN A 35 4.42 -5.02 -16.52
CA GLN A 35 5.49 -5.80 -17.15
C GLN A 35 5.25 -7.31 -17.19
N PHE A 36 4.23 -7.82 -16.47
CA PHE A 36 3.95 -9.25 -16.40
C PHE A 36 2.61 -9.59 -17.03
N ARG A 37 2.41 -10.88 -17.32
CA ARG A 37 1.15 -11.39 -17.90
C ARG A 37 0.14 -11.82 -16.86
N GLN A 38 0.52 -11.83 -15.58
CA GLN A 38 -0.32 -12.22 -14.45
C GLN A 38 0.06 -11.42 -13.21
N ALA A 39 -0.89 -11.24 -12.31
CA ALA A 39 -0.68 -10.82 -10.93
C ALA A 39 -1.49 -11.74 -10.02
N ARG A 40 -0.92 -12.10 -8.85
CA ARG A 40 -1.55 -13.02 -7.93
C ARG A 40 -1.26 -12.67 -6.48
N ILE A 41 -2.27 -12.91 -5.64
CA ILE A 41 -2.15 -12.88 -4.19
C ILE A 41 -2.09 -14.33 -3.70
N LEU A 42 -1.20 -14.61 -2.75
CA LEU A 42 -1.06 -15.91 -2.10
C LEU A 42 -1.27 -15.74 -0.61
N GLU A 43 -2.29 -16.39 -0.06
CA GLU A 43 -2.49 -16.43 1.38
C GLU A 43 -1.36 -17.20 2.07
N PHE A 44 -0.93 -16.70 3.22
CA PHE A 44 -0.11 -17.45 4.15
C PHE A 44 -0.66 -17.32 5.59
N PRO A 45 -0.43 -18.35 6.45
CA PRO A 45 -0.93 -18.36 7.83
C PRO A 45 -0.42 -17.20 8.67
N ASP A 46 -1.19 -16.78 9.68
CA ASP A 46 -0.94 -15.59 10.52
C ASP A 46 0.18 -15.79 11.56
N TYR A 47 1.31 -16.38 11.13
CA TYR A 47 2.54 -16.38 11.92
C TYR A 47 3.27 -15.03 11.82
N ALA A 48 2.86 -14.17 10.89
CA ALA A 48 3.35 -12.82 10.71
C ALA A 48 2.27 -11.95 10.05
N SER A 49 2.20 -10.66 10.41
CA SER A 49 1.15 -9.72 9.99
C SER A 49 1.68 -8.73 8.96
N PHE A 50 1.91 -9.20 7.72
CA PHE A 50 2.37 -8.37 6.61
C PHE A 50 1.80 -8.86 5.26
N ALA A 51 1.92 -8.02 4.25
CA ALA A 51 1.93 -8.40 2.85
C ALA A 51 3.27 -7.95 2.25
N GLN A 52 3.70 -8.57 1.16
CA GLN A 52 4.94 -8.21 0.48
C GLN A 52 4.83 -8.46 -1.01
N SER A 53 5.34 -7.52 -1.80
CA SER A 53 5.36 -7.65 -3.24
C SER A 53 6.64 -8.33 -3.74
N PHE A 54 6.47 -9.40 -4.50
CA PHE A 54 7.47 -9.97 -5.40
C PHE A 54 7.01 -9.78 -6.85
N ALA A 55 7.89 -9.98 -7.82
CA ALA A 55 7.53 -9.92 -9.23
C ALA A 55 6.26 -10.75 -9.52
N ASN A 56 5.16 -10.09 -9.88
CA ASN A 56 3.83 -10.64 -10.16
C ASN A 56 3.16 -11.47 -9.04
N THR A 57 3.69 -11.50 -7.83
CA THR A 57 3.22 -12.38 -6.74
C THR A 57 3.27 -11.64 -5.40
N ILE A 58 2.15 -11.63 -4.69
CA ILE A 58 1.97 -10.93 -3.42
C ILE A 58 1.58 -11.95 -2.34
N PRO A 59 2.53 -12.50 -1.55
CA PRO A 59 2.20 -13.14 -0.29
C PRO A 59 1.47 -12.17 0.64
N TYR A 60 0.40 -12.64 1.26
CA TYR A 60 -0.48 -11.81 2.09
C TYR A 60 -0.96 -12.61 3.29
N SER A 61 -0.72 -12.08 4.50
CA SER A 61 -1.14 -12.75 5.75
C SER A 61 -2.66 -12.88 5.83
N GLU A 62 -3.12 -14.07 6.26
CA GLU A 62 -4.54 -14.34 6.46
C GLU A 62 -5.17 -13.32 7.43
N GLY A 63 -4.48 -12.96 8.51
CA GLY A 63 -5.02 -12.12 9.58
C GLY A 63 -5.33 -10.69 9.13
N ILE A 64 -4.46 -10.07 8.34
CA ILE A 64 -4.67 -8.69 7.88
C ILE A 64 -5.48 -8.61 6.58
N GLY A 65 -5.58 -9.69 5.84
CA GLY A 65 -6.26 -9.75 4.54
C GLY A 65 -7.54 -10.56 4.55
N PHE A 66 -7.41 -11.84 4.63
CA PHE A 66 -8.47 -12.80 4.29
C PHE A 66 -9.57 -12.90 5.33
N VAL A 67 -9.23 -12.91 6.63
CA VAL A 67 -10.19 -13.03 7.74
C VAL A 67 -10.50 -11.70 8.44
N ALA A 68 -9.90 -10.60 7.99
CA ALA A 68 -10.15 -9.28 8.56
C ALA A 68 -11.62 -8.85 8.38
N ASP A 69 -12.22 -8.32 9.45
CA ASP A 69 -13.64 -7.91 9.44
C ASP A 69 -13.80 -6.44 9.05
N TYR A 70 -14.34 -6.22 7.85
CA TYR A 70 -14.64 -4.91 7.27
C TYR A 70 -16.13 -4.71 7.00
N ARG A 71 -17.01 -5.34 7.78
CA ARG A 71 -18.46 -5.13 7.68
C ARG A 71 -18.90 -3.77 8.24
N ASP A 72 -18.12 -3.19 9.14
CA ASP A 72 -18.35 -1.85 9.65
C ASP A 72 -17.94 -0.80 8.60
N PRO A 73 -18.89 0.00 8.07
CA PRO A 73 -18.60 0.99 7.03
C PRO A 73 -17.75 2.18 7.53
N GLU A 74 -17.63 2.36 8.84
CA GLU A 74 -16.76 3.40 9.41
C GLU A 74 -15.28 2.97 9.45
N LYS A 75 -15.00 1.68 9.36
CA LYS A 75 -13.63 1.21 9.25
C LYS A 75 -13.03 1.54 7.89
N ILE A 76 -11.74 1.86 7.92
CA ILE A 76 -10.94 2.02 6.71
C ILE A 76 -10.77 0.66 6.04
N ASP A 77 -10.99 0.61 4.73
CA ASP A 77 -10.73 -0.58 3.92
C ASP A 77 -9.23 -0.83 3.74
N MET A 78 -8.63 -1.43 4.77
CA MET A 78 -7.19 -1.76 4.75
C MET A 78 -6.86 -2.87 3.77
N VAL A 79 -7.79 -3.78 3.45
CA VAL A 79 -7.55 -4.85 2.47
C VAL A 79 -7.34 -4.26 1.09
N THR A 80 -8.20 -3.35 0.65
CA THR A 80 -8.04 -2.64 -0.62
C THR A 80 -6.77 -1.78 -0.59
N TYR A 81 -6.53 -1.05 0.50
CA TYR A 81 -5.38 -0.15 0.63
C TYR A 81 -4.04 -0.88 0.56
N VAL A 82 -3.86 -1.95 1.35
CA VAL A 82 -2.65 -2.77 1.32
C VAL A 82 -2.50 -3.49 -0.03
N THR A 83 -3.59 -4.02 -0.60
CA THR A 83 -3.53 -4.61 -1.93
C THR A 83 -3.06 -3.62 -2.99
N ALA A 84 -3.55 -2.37 -2.96
CA ALA A 84 -3.12 -1.32 -3.89
C ALA A 84 -1.65 -0.94 -3.68
N HIS A 85 -1.18 -0.89 -2.43
CA HIS A 85 0.23 -0.67 -2.09
C HIS A 85 1.12 -1.76 -2.68
N GLU A 86 0.81 -3.02 -2.46
CA GLU A 86 1.59 -4.16 -2.97
C GLU A 86 1.57 -4.24 -4.50
N VAL A 87 0.46 -3.88 -5.14
CA VAL A 87 0.41 -3.75 -6.60
C VAL A 87 1.27 -2.57 -7.06
N GLY A 88 1.33 -1.47 -6.30
CA GLY A 88 2.18 -0.31 -6.57
C GLY A 88 3.66 -0.69 -6.67
N HIS A 89 4.12 -1.62 -5.85
CA HIS A 89 5.48 -2.14 -5.90
C HIS A 89 5.83 -2.85 -7.24
N GLN A 90 4.84 -3.27 -8.03
CA GLN A 90 5.14 -3.79 -9.37
C GLN A 90 5.75 -2.73 -10.29
N TRP A 91 5.59 -1.44 -9.94
CA TRP A 91 6.29 -0.29 -10.54
C TRP A 91 7.44 0.18 -9.65
N TRP A 92 7.13 0.53 -8.39
CA TRP A 92 8.07 1.09 -7.41
C TRP A 92 8.79 -0.04 -6.65
N GLY A 93 9.95 -0.45 -7.15
CA GLY A 93 10.71 -1.59 -6.64
C GLY A 93 10.97 -2.69 -7.69
N HIS A 94 10.07 -2.86 -8.67
CA HIS A 94 10.22 -3.87 -9.72
C HIS A 94 10.48 -3.30 -11.12
N GLN A 95 9.98 -2.12 -11.44
CA GLN A 95 10.35 -1.41 -12.69
C GLN A 95 11.31 -0.27 -12.40
N VAL A 96 11.01 0.56 -11.40
CA VAL A 96 11.87 1.62 -10.91
C VAL A 96 12.51 1.14 -9.62
N ILE A 97 13.80 0.84 -9.66
CA ILE A 97 14.58 0.35 -8.52
C ILE A 97 15.38 1.52 -7.96
N SER A 98 15.33 1.71 -6.65
CA SER A 98 16.17 2.69 -5.97
C SER A 98 17.65 2.30 -6.08
N ALA A 99 18.53 3.28 -6.10
CA ALA A 99 19.95 3.03 -5.90
C ALA A 99 20.21 2.50 -4.47
N ASP A 100 21.27 1.73 -4.30
CA ASP A 100 21.75 1.30 -2.99
C ASP A 100 22.44 2.50 -2.30
N GLN A 101 21.62 3.37 -1.74
CA GLN A 101 22.02 4.59 -1.06
C GLN A 101 21.01 5.02 -0.02
N GLN A 102 21.45 5.85 0.92
CA GLN A 102 20.58 6.45 1.92
C GLN A 102 19.36 7.14 1.29
N GLY A 103 18.17 6.86 1.81
CA GLY A 103 16.91 7.41 1.30
C GLY A 103 16.29 6.62 0.15
N GLY A 104 16.89 5.51 -0.28
CA GLY A 104 16.35 4.65 -1.34
C GLY A 104 14.93 4.17 -1.05
N THR A 105 14.59 3.96 0.22
CA THR A 105 13.26 3.54 0.69
C THR A 105 12.15 4.52 0.30
N PHE A 106 12.45 5.82 0.16
CA PHE A 106 11.48 6.81 -0.32
C PHE A 106 10.96 6.46 -1.71
N ILE A 107 11.81 6.03 -2.63
CA ILE A 107 11.42 5.68 -4.00
C ILE A 107 10.54 4.42 -4.01
N VAL A 108 10.81 3.48 -3.13
CA VAL A 108 10.08 2.21 -3.09
C VAL A 108 8.78 2.36 -2.30
N GLU A 109 8.86 2.72 -1.03
CA GLU A 109 7.75 2.67 -0.10
C GLU A 109 6.84 3.91 -0.17
N SER A 110 7.43 5.12 -0.22
CA SER A 110 6.61 6.33 -0.25
C SER A 110 5.82 6.46 -1.54
N LEU A 111 6.42 6.08 -2.68
CA LEU A 111 5.70 6.11 -3.96
C LEU A 111 4.65 5.00 -4.05
N ALA A 112 4.90 3.81 -3.51
CA ALA A 112 3.89 2.75 -3.45
C ALA A 112 2.70 3.16 -2.55
N GLN A 113 2.99 3.74 -1.38
CA GLN A 113 1.96 4.21 -0.45
C GLN A 113 1.14 5.37 -1.03
N TYR A 114 1.79 6.35 -1.65
CA TYR A 114 1.12 7.43 -2.37
C TYR A 114 0.24 6.89 -3.50
N SER A 115 0.77 5.95 -4.28
CA SER A 115 0.02 5.33 -5.38
C SER A 115 -1.23 4.60 -4.88
N ALA A 116 -1.14 3.94 -3.72
CA ALA A 116 -2.30 3.35 -3.06
C ALA A 116 -3.35 4.40 -2.69
N LEU A 117 -2.95 5.55 -2.14
CA LEU A 117 -3.88 6.66 -1.88
C LEU A 117 -4.61 7.12 -3.15
N MET A 118 -3.91 7.17 -4.29
CA MET A 118 -4.54 7.54 -5.57
C MET A 118 -5.59 6.52 -6.02
N VAL A 119 -5.32 5.23 -5.85
CA VAL A 119 -6.30 4.17 -6.13
C VAL A 119 -7.50 4.30 -5.18
N MET A 120 -7.28 4.56 -3.89
CA MET A 120 -8.35 4.76 -2.92
C MET A 120 -9.22 5.98 -3.29
N GLU A 121 -8.60 7.08 -3.71
CA GLU A 121 -9.33 8.26 -4.17
C GLU A 121 -10.19 7.96 -5.40
N GLN A 122 -9.65 7.21 -6.36
CA GLN A 122 -10.39 6.79 -7.55
C GLN A 122 -11.57 5.86 -7.23
N MET A 123 -11.37 4.90 -6.31
CA MET A 123 -12.40 3.92 -5.98
C MET A 123 -13.49 4.48 -5.07
N TYR A 124 -13.14 5.32 -4.12
CA TYR A 124 -14.04 5.78 -3.05
C TYR A 124 -14.43 7.25 -3.14
N GLY A 125 -13.73 8.02 -3.97
CA GLY A 125 -14.01 9.44 -4.19
C GLY A 125 -13.41 10.38 -3.13
N PRO A 126 -13.54 11.71 -3.37
CA PRO A 126 -12.82 12.74 -2.61
C PRO A 126 -13.29 12.88 -1.15
N GLU A 127 -14.51 12.44 -0.82
CA GLU A 127 -14.97 12.49 0.56
C GLU A 127 -14.36 11.36 1.40
N GLN A 128 -14.21 10.17 0.84
CA GLN A 128 -13.67 9.02 1.57
C GLN A 128 -12.15 9.06 1.68
N ILE A 129 -11.43 9.66 0.72
CA ILE A 129 -9.98 9.77 0.80
C ILE A 129 -9.52 10.52 2.06
N ARG A 130 -10.33 11.46 2.57
CA ARG A 130 -10.05 12.17 3.83
C ARG A 130 -9.89 11.23 5.03
N LYS A 131 -10.63 10.11 5.07
CA LYS A 131 -10.49 9.09 6.11
C LYS A 131 -9.11 8.42 6.05
N PHE A 132 -8.64 8.12 4.84
CA PHE A 132 -7.30 7.51 4.62
C PHE A 132 -6.18 8.49 4.94
N LEU A 133 -6.29 9.75 4.49
CA LEU A 133 -5.32 10.80 4.83
C LEU A 133 -5.25 11.04 6.34
N LYS A 134 -6.41 11.07 7.01
CA LYS A 134 -6.46 11.17 8.47
C LYS A 134 -5.81 9.96 9.15
N PHE A 135 -6.07 8.76 8.64
CA PHE A 135 -5.45 7.54 9.16
C PHE A 135 -3.92 7.59 9.04
N GLU A 136 -3.39 8.00 7.89
CA GLU A 136 -1.95 8.17 7.71
C GLU A 136 -1.38 9.25 8.64
N LEU A 137 -2.06 10.38 8.77
CA LEU A 137 -1.65 11.45 9.68
C LEU A 137 -1.65 10.99 11.14
N ASP A 138 -2.70 10.33 11.59
CA ASP A 138 -2.81 9.82 12.97
C ASP A 138 -1.71 8.78 13.27
N ARG A 139 -1.37 7.93 12.31
CA ARG A 139 -0.26 6.98 12.43
C ARG A 139 1.09 7.69 12.51
N TYR A 140 1.33 8.67 11.64
CA TYR A 140 2.52 9.50 11.68
C TYR A 140 2.70 10.18 13.03
N LEU A 141 1.68 10.93 13.49
CA LEU A 141 1.74 11.67 14.74
C LEU A 141 1.97 10.77 15.96
N ARG A 142 1.33 9.60 15.97
CA ARG A 142 1.45 8.61 17.06
C ARG A 142 2.88 8.03 17.11
N SER A 143 3.42 7.64 15.98
CA SER A 143 4.78 7.10 15.88
C SER A 143 5.81 8.19 16.18
N ARG A 144 5.63 9.39 15.63
CA ARG A 144 6.52 10.55 15.89
C ARG A 144 6.53 10.93 17.37
N GLY A 145 5.39 10.87 18.03
CA GLY A 145 5.27 11.18 19.47
C GLY A 145 6.01 10.19 20.38
N GLY A 146 6.24 8.96 19.93
CA GLY A 146 7.01 7.93 20.64
C GLY A 146 8.48 7.82 20.24
N GLU A 147 8.90 8.55 19.19
CA GLU A 147 10.26 8.49 18.67
C GLU A 147 11.21 9.37 19.47
N VAL A 148 12.35 8.79 19.88
CA VAL A 148 13.42 9.50 20.59
C VAL A 148 14.52 10.02 19.67
N LEU A 149 14.63 9.47 18.47
CA LEU A 149 15.59 9.89 17.48
C LEU A 149 15.10 11.11 16.71
N GLU A 150 16.03 11.92 16.23
CA GLU A 150 15.70 13.02 15.31
C GLU A 150 15.09 12.44 14.03
N GLU A 151 13.99 13.03 13.58
CA GLU A 151 13.36 12.65 12.34
C GLU A 151 14.20 13.08 11.14
N LEU A 152 14.60 12.10 10.33
CA LEU A 152 15.38 12.37 9.14
C LEU A 152 14.51 12.95 8.00
N PRO A 153 15.10 13.79 7.13
CA PRO A 153 14.46 14.20 5.89
C PRO A 153 14.09 12.99 5.04
N LEU A 154 12.95 13.03 4.32
CA LEU A 154 12.49 11.95 3.46
C LEU A 154 13.56 11.37 2.52
N MET A 155 14.41 12.24 1.97
CA MET A 155 15.49 11.84 1.06
C MET A 155 16.68 11.15 1.77
N ARG A 156 16.66 11.02 3.09
CA ARG A 156 17.72 10.40 3.89
C ARG A 156 17.20 9.35 4.86
N VAL A 157 15.89 9.12 4.88
CA VAL A 157 15.28 8.19 5.85
C VAL A 157 15.61 6.74 5.48
N GLU A 158 15.93 5.96 6.51
CA GLU A 158 16.18 4.50 6.42
C GLU A 158 15.33 3.76 7.46
N ASP A 159 15.65 3.86 8.73
CA ASP A 159 15.06 3.07 9.81
C ASP A 159 13.89 3.76 10.54
N GLN A 160 13.17 4.65 9.88
CA GLN A 160 12.00 5.34 10.43
C GLN A 160 10.77 5.07 9.55
N PRO A 161 10.09 3.91 9.69
CA PRO A 161 8.98 3.50 8.82
C PRO A 161 7.86 4.54 8.73
N TYR A 162 7.51 5.20 9.83
CA TYR A 162 6.48 6.23 9.85
C TYR A 162 6.83 7.46 8.98
N VAL A 163 8.12 7.69 8.70
CA VAL A 163 8.55 8.77 7.82
C VAL A 163 8.35 8.37 6.36
N TYR A 164 8.87 7.23 5.92
CA TYR A 164 8.75 6.87 4.52
C TYR A 164 7.34 6.35 4.14
N TYR A 165 6.60 5.67 5.02
CA TYR A 165 5.21 5.29 4.74
C TYR A 165 4.26 6.49 4.88
N GLN A 166 4.07 6.99 6.09
CA GLN A 166 3.00 7.94 6.38
C GLN A 166 3.35 9.36 5.92
N LYS A 167 4.47 9.92 6.38
CA LYS A 167 4.87 11.28 5.99
C LYS A 167 5.17 11.38 4.50
N GLY A 168 5.84 10.37 3.92
CA GLY A 168 6.15 10.34 2.48
C GLY A 168 4.89 10.39 1.62
N ALA A 169 3.92 9.52 1.89
CA ALA A 169 2.66 9.51 1.15
C ALA A 169 1.86 10.81 1.30
N LEU A 170 1.79 11.37 2.53
CA LEU A 170 1.11 12.64 2.79
C LEU A 170 1.79 13.81 2.07
N ALA A 171 3.13 13.87 2.09
CA ALA A 171 3.87 14.93 1.40
C ALA A 171 3.63 14.88 -0.11
N LEU A 172 3.69 13.68 -0.71
CA LEU A 172 3.40 13.48 -2.13
C LEU A 172 1.94 13.82 -2.47
N TYR A 173 0.99 13.46 -1.61
CA TYR A 173 -0.41 13.80 -1.81
C TYR A 173 -0.64 15.31 -1.80
N LEU A 174 -0.01 16.04 -0.87
CA LEU A 174 -0.09 17.51 -0.82
C LEU A 174 0.56 18.19 -2.03
N LEU A 175 1.61 17.61 -2.59
CA LEU A 175 2.27 18.13 -3.81
C LEU A 175 1.40 17.94 -5.07
N LYS A 176 0.53 16.95 -5.10
CA LYS A 176 -0.38 16.70 -6.22
C LYS A 176 -1.32 17.89 -6.50
N ASP A 177 -1.73 18.59 -5.44
CA ASP A 177 -2.76 19.65 -5.51
C ASP A 177 -2.14 21.05 -5.75
N GLN A 178 -0.83 21.15 -6.03
CA GLN A 178 -0.13 22.41 -6.33
C GLN A 178 0.21 22.55 -7.82
#